data_3ccab1db569b25ba95ad5313b2cd5a51
#
_entry.id   3ccab1db569b25ba95ad5313b2cd5a51
#
_cell.length_a   1.000
_cell.length_b   1.000
_cell.length_c   1.000
_cell.angle_alpha   90.00
_cell.angle_beta   90.00
_cell.angle_gamma   90.00
#
_symmetry.space_group_name_H-M   'P 1'
#
loop_
_entity.id
_entity.type
_entity.pdbx_description
1 polymer ?
#
loop_
_entity_poly.entity_id
_entity_poly.type
_entity_poly.pdbx_seq_one_letter_code
_entity_poly.pdbx_strand_id
1 'polypeptide(L)'
;GAPSKFIVADMPFMSYHVSVEDSLRNAGRIMKETGVNAVKLEGGREFCAVVKALTAASIPVMGHLGLTPQSVHKLGGYSVQGREEDKRKRLVEDALMLQDAGAFSITLEKVPASLAKEISEKLTIPTIGIGAGNGCDGQVLVINDLLGLDSGFHPKFVKKYADLYSVSKEALETYNREVKDRSFPSKDYSYE
;
A
#
# COMPACT_ATOMS: atom_id res chain seq x y z
N GLY A 1 -0.48 16.62 -5.68
CA GLY A 1 -0.73 15.90 -4.48
C GLY A 1 -2.07 16.22 -3.84
N ALA A 2 -2.23 15.81 -2.62
CA ALA A 2 -3.45 15.95 -1.82
C ALA A 2 -3.12 16.60 -0.46
N PRO A 3 -2.70 17.87 -0.41
CA PRO A 3 -2.15 18.50 0.80
C PRO A 3 -3.16 18.61 1.95
N SER A 4 -4.46 18.47 1.68
CA SER A 4 -5.53 18.50 2.68
C SER A 4 -5.94 17.10 3.18
N LYS A 5 -5.24 16.03 2.76
CA LYS A 5 -5.55 14.65 3.13
C LYS A 5 -4.52 14.11 4.12
N PHE A 6 -4.94 13.12 4.90
CA PHE A 6 -4.03 12.37 5.74
C PHE A 6 -3.17 11.45 4.85
N ILE A 7 -1.86 11.68 4.86
CA ILE A 7 -0.90 10.99 4.00
C ILE A 7 -0.05 10.06 4.85
N VAL A 8 0.00 8.79 4.45
CA VAL A 8 0.86 7.77 5.05
C VAL A 8 1.94 7.39 4.03
N ALA A 9 3.20 7.50 4.41
CA ALA A 9 4.34 7.10 3.57
C ALA A 9 4.82 5.70 3.92
N ASP A 10 4.99 4.86 2.92
CA ASP A 10 5.61 3.54 3.11
C ASP A 10 7.10 3.69 3.39
N MET A 11 7.56 3.08 4.47
CA MET A 11 8.99 3.00 4.74
C MET A 11 9.64 2.02 3.74
N PRO A 12 10.70 2.42 3.02
CA PRO A 12 11.36 1.55 2.05
C PRO A 12 11.94 0.28 2.67
N PHE A 13 12.09 -0.75 1.85
CA PHE A 13 12.81 -1.97 2.25
C PHE A 13 14.18 -1.63 2.86
N MET A 14 14.53 -2.31 3.94
CA MET A 14 15.76 -2.10 4.76
C MET A 14 15.82 -0.78 5.54
N SER A 15 14.84 0.10 5.48
CA SER A 15 14.86 1.35 6.26
C SER A 15 14.39 1.18 7.71
N TYR A 16 13.84 0.00 8.08
CA TYR A 16 13.36 -0.31 9.43
C TYR A 16 13.73 -1.72 9.90
N HIS A 17 14.60 -2.42 9.18
CA HIS A 17 14.97 -3.81 9.46
C HIS A 17 16.29 -3.94 10.23
N VAL A 18 17.14 -2.92 10.22
CA VAL A 18 18.51 -2.99 10.72
C VAL A 18 18.57 -2.84 12.25
N SER A 19 17.98 -1.78 12.78
CA SER A 19 17.87 -1.53 14.21
C SER A 19 16.70 -0.55 14.50
N VAL A 20 16.31 -0.46 15.78
CA VAL A 20 15.31 0.51 16.22
C VAL A 20 15.79 1.95 16.01
N GLU A 21 17.07 2.23 16.28
CA GLU A 21 17.67 3.57 16.11
C GLU A 21 17.70 3.99 14.65
N ASP A 22 18.03 3.05 13.75
CA ASP A 22 18.01 3.31 12.30
C ASP A 22 16.58 3.55 11.81
N SER A 23 15.63 2.78 12.30
CA SER A 23 14.19 2.96 12.02
C SER A 23 13.69 4.34 12.43
N LEU A 24 14.04 4.80 13.64
CA LEU A 24 13.72 6.15 14.14
C LEU A 24 14.32 7.24 13.25
N ARG A 25 15.57 7.08 12.85
CA ARG A 25 16.29 8.04 12.00
C ARG A 25 15.63 8.14 10.62
N ASN A 26 15.33 7.00 10.01
CA ASN A 26 14.71 6.94 8.68
C ASN A 26 13.27 7.45 8.69
N ALA A 27 12.44 7.05 9.64
CA ALA A 27 11.08 7.54 9.77
C ALA A 27 11.05 9.05 10.07
N GLY A 28 11.90 9.52 11.00
CA GLY A 28 12.04 10.95 11.31
C GLY A 28 12.48 11.78 10.10
N ARG A 29 13.35 11.23 9.25
CA ARG A 29 13.72 11.85 7.98
C ARG A 29 12.54 11.96 7.02
N ILE A 30 11.77 10.87 6.82
CA ILE A 30 10.56 10.87 5.99
C ILE A 30 9.60 11.95 6.46
N MET A 31 9.26 11.99 7.75
CA MET A 31 8.33 12.99 8.31
C MET A 31 8.79 14.42 8.07
N LYS A 32 10.07 14.72 8.29
CA LYS A 32 10.63 16.07 8.14
C LYS A 32 10.74 16.54 6.71
N GLU A 33 11.15 15.65 5.79
CA GLU A 33 11.45 16.02 4.40
C GLU A 33 10.21 16.04 3.51
N THR A 34 9.18 15.24 3.83
CA THR A 34 8.01 15.09 2.96
C THR A 34 6.75 15.76 3.48
N GLY A 35 6.68 16.03 4.80
CA GLY A 35 5.49 16.57 5.43
C GLY A 35 4.30 15.61 5.50
N VAL A 36 4.53 14.29 5.38
CA VAL A 36 3.49 13.28 5.58
C VAL A 36 3.04 13.20 7.03
N ASN A 37 1.86 12.65 7.27
CA ASN A 37 1.25 12.59 8.59
C ASN A 37 1.63 11.34 9.39
N ALA A 38 2.03 10.26 8.70
CA ALA A 38 2.36 8.97 9.29
C ALA A 38 3.29 8.16 8.40
N VAL A 39 3.87 7.11 8.95
CA VAL A 39 4.62 6.10 8.19
C VAL A 39 3.91 4.75 8.24
N LYS A 40 4.13 3.90 7.22
CA LYS A 40 3.69 2.50 7.20
C LYS A 40 4.90 1.57 7.11
N LEU A 41 4.85 0.45 7.82
CA LEU A 41 5.85 -0.61 7.76
C LEU A 41 5.18 -1.99 7.70
N GLU A 42 5.85 -2.93 7.06
CA GLU A 42 5.36 -4.28 6.81
C GLU A 42 5.94 -5.27 7.82
N GLY A 43 5.08 -6.17 8.33
CA GLY A 43 5.44 -7.24 9.27
C GLY A 43 4.71 -7.11 10.60
N GLY A 44 4.77 -8.15 11.40
CA GLY A 44 4.03 -8.32 12.64
C GLY A 44 4.90 -8.14 13.89
N ARG A 45 4.84 -9.14 14.76
CA ARG A 45 5.51 -9.15 16.08
C ARG A 45 6.99 -8.81 16.05
N GLU A 46 7.68 -9.09 14.96
CA GLU A 46 9.11 -8.79 14.78
C GLU A 46 9.42 -7.29 14.77
N PHE A 47 8.43 -6.46 14.43
CA PHE A 47 8.58 -5.01 14.37
C PHE A 47 7.85 -4.25 15.48
N CYS A 48 7.25 -4.92 16.46
CA CYS A 48 6.57 -4.26 17.59
C CYS A 48 7.49 -3.32 18.36
N ALA A 49 8.77 -3.66 18.52
CA ALA A 49 9.75 -2.79 19.17
C ALA A 49 9.99 -1.51 18.37
N VAL A 50 10.03 -1.60 17.04
CA VAL A 50 10.15 -0.45 16.13
C VAL A 50 8.90 0.42 16.21
N VAL A 51 7.71 -0.18 16.10
CA VAL A 51 6.43 0.54 16.23
C VAL A 51 6.37 1.30 17.54
N LYS A 52 6.66 0.64 18.66
CA LYS A 52 6.67 1.26 20.00
C LYS A 52 7.64 2.44 20.10
N ALA A 53 8.83 2.31 19.53
CA ALA A 53 9.82 3.39 19.55
C ALA A 53 9.40 4.57 18.68
N LEU A 54 8.84 4.33 17.49
CA LEU A 54 8.33 5.37 16.61
C LEU A 54 7.17 6.13 17.25
N THR A 55 6.20 5.42 17.82
CA THR A 55 5.03 6.04 18.48
C THR A 55 5.44 6.83 19.73
N ALA A 56 6.40 6.33 20.50
CA ALA A 56 6.98 7.08 21.63
C ALA A 56 7.71 8.36 21.18
N ALA A 57 8.26 8.37 19.96
CA ALA A 57 8.85 9.55 19.33
C ALA A 57 7.82 10.46 18.62
N SER A 58 6.51 10.26 18.88
CA SER A 58 5.41 11.01 18.27
C SER A 58 5.28 10.85 16.75
N ILE A 59 5.76 9.73 16.18
CA ILE A 59 5.58 9.36 14.78
C ILE A 59 4.42 8.36 14.70
N PRO A 60 3.26 8.73 14.10
CA PRO A 60 2.15 7.79 13.91
C PRO A 60 2.52 6.66 12.96
N VAL A 61 2.18 5.42 13.33
CA VAL A 61 2.54 4.22 12.56
C VAL A 61 1.30 3.44 12.13
N MET A 62 1.21 3.14 10.85
CA MET A 62 0.30 2.14 10.28
C MET A 62 1.04 0.81 10.12
N GLY A 63 0.47 -0.27 10.64
CA GLY A 63 0.97 -1.63 10.40
C GLY A 63 0.52 -2.18 9.06
N HIS A 64 1.20 -3.23 8.55
CA HIS A 64 0.79 -3.93 7.34
C HIS A 64 1.03 -5.43 7.50
N LEU A 65 -0.05 -6.21 7.45
CA LEU A 65 -0.07 -7.65 7.64
C LEU A 65 -0.68 -8.39 6.44
N GLY A 66 -0.43 -9.69 6.40
CA GLY A 66 -0.86 -10.56 5.31
C GLY A 66 0.21 -10.72 4.26
N LEU A 67 -0.09 -10.49 3.00
CA LEU A 67 0.93 -10.34 1.98
C LEU A 67 1.67 -9.02 2.21
N THR A 68 2.96 -9.13 2.40
CA THR A 68 3.87 -7.98 2.56
C THR A 68 4.80 -7.95 1.35
N PRO A 69 4.60 -7.04 0.38
CA PRO A 69 5.37 -7.02 -0.87
C PRO A 69 6.88 -6.98 -0.68
N GLN A 70 7.37 -6.29 0.35
CA GLN A 70 8.80 -6.25 0.67
C GLN A 70 9.36 -7.60 1.11
N SER A 71 8.50 -8.51 1.58
CA SER A 71 8.87 -9.87 2.00
C SER A 71 8.52 -10.93 0.97
N VAL A 72 8.23 -10.57 -0.28
CA VAL A 72 7.73 -11.48 -1.33
C VAL A 72 8.65 -12.69 -1.56
N HIS A 73 9.96 -12.51 -1.50
CA HIS A 73 10.93 -13.60 -1.64
C HIS A 73 10.88 -14.58 -0.47
N LYS A 74 10.71 -14.08 0.77
CA LYS A 74 10.53 -14.92 1.97
C LYS A 74 9.20 -15.67 1.94
N LEU A 75 8.15 -15.04 1.41
CA LEU A 75 6.80 -15.62 1.30
C LEU A 75 6.65 -16.62 0.13
N GLY A 76 7.65 -16.70 -0.75
CA GLY A 76 7.60 -17.57 -1.93
C GLY A 76 6.63 -17.09 -3.02
N GLY A 77 6.38 -15.79 -3.09
CA GLY A 77 5.52 -15.16 -4.09
C GLY A 77 4.28 -14.47 -3.52
N TYR A 78 3.34 -14.14 -4.39
CA TYR A 78 2.14 -13.34 -4.08
C TYR A 78 0.93 -14.22 -3.67
N SER A 79 1.13 -15.23 -2.83
CA SER A 79 0.06 -16.11 -2.35
C SER A 79 -0.83 -15.44 -1.28
N VAL A 80 -2.07 -15.94 -1.14
CA VAL A 80 -2.98 -15.53 -0.06
C VAL A 80 -2.42 -16.02 1.27
N GLN A 81 -2.26 -15.13 2.23
CA GLN A 81 -1.71 -15.40 3.56
C GLN A 81 -2.81 -15.76 4.56
N GLY A 82 -2.50 -16.57 5.57
CA GLY A 82 -3.44 -16.92 6.65
C GLY A 82 -4.55 -17.91 6.25
N ARG A 83 -4.30 -18.79 5.27
CA ARG A 83 -5.22 -19.90 4.93
C ARG A 83 -5.14 -21.06 5.92
N GLU A 84 -3.94 -21.36 6.40
CA GLU A 84 -3.69 -22.39 7.37
C GLU A 84 -4.00 -21.88 8.78
N GLU A 85 -4.54 -22.74 9.66
CA GLU A 85 -5.01 -22.35 10.99
C GLU A 85 -3.94 -21.68 11.83
N ASP A 86 -2.72 -22.22 11.82
CA ASP A 86 -1.60 -21.65 12.58
C ASP A 86 -1.20 -20.26 12.06
N LYS A 87 -1.21 -20.09 10.72
CA LYS A 87 -0.93 -18.79 10.10
C LYS A 87 -2.05 -17.78 10.36
N ARG A 88 -3.30 -18.26 10.40
CA ARG A 88 -4.47 -17.47 10.77
C ARG A 88 -4.32 -16.93 12.20
N LYS A 89 -4.10 -17.80 13.17
CA LYS A 89 -3.89 -17.42 14.58
C LYS A 89 -2.77 -16.42 14.72
N ARG A 90 -1.64 -16.70 14.07
CA ARG A 90 -0.48 -15.81 14.11
C ARG A 90 -0.83 -14.39 13.59
N LEU A 91 -1.57 -14.26 12.49
CA LEU A 91 -1.96 -12.95 11.96
C LEU A 91 -2.88 -12.17 12.90
N VAL A 92 -3.80 -12.88 13.58
CA VAL A 92 -4.65 -12.26 14.62
C VAL A 92 -3.80 -11.77 15.80
N GLU A 93 -2.88 -12.59 16.30
CA GLU A 93 -1.98 -12.21 17.38
C GLU A 93 -1.07 -11.04 16.99
N ASP A 94 -0.49 -11.08 15.79
CA ASP A 94 0.37 -10.02 15.26
C ASP A 94 -0.38 -8.70 15.15
N ALA A 95 -1.66 -8.71 14.73
CA ALA A 95 -2.50 -7.53 14.67
C ALA A 95 -2.72 -6.90 16.05
N LEU A 96 -3.05 -7.71 17.05
CA LEU A 96 -3.21 -7.27 18.44
C LEU A 96 -1.90 -6.71 19.00
N MET A 97 -0.78 -7.38 18.77
CA MET A 97 0.54 -6.91 19.22
C MET A 97 0.96 -5.58 18.58
N LEU A 98 0.63 -5.36 17.31
CA LEU A 98 0.90 -4.07 16.64
C LEU A 98 0.02 -2.95 17.21
N GLN A 99 -1.26 -3.23 17.50
CA GLN A 99 -2.13 -2.29 18.21
C GLN A 99 -1.56 -1.93 19.58
N ASP A 100 -1.16 -2.94 20.38
CA ASP A 100 -0.60 -2.73 21.69
C ASP A 100 0.75 -1.98 21.66
N ALA A 101 1.50 -2.11 20.57
CA ALA A 101 2.72 -1.35 20.32
C ALA A 101 2.44 0.12 19.95
N GLY A 102 1.17 0.49 19.68
CA GLY A 102 0.74 1.85 19.41
C GLY A 102 0.46 2.15 17.94
N ALA A 103 0.33 1.16 17.06
CA ALA A 103 -0.13 1.39 15.70
C ALA A 103 -1.53 2.00 15.72
N PHE A 104 -1.78 3.04 14.87
CA PHE A 104 -3.09 3.69 14.81
C PHE A 104 -4.05 3.03 13.81
N SER A 105 -3.54 2.20 12.91
CA SER A 105 -4.30 1.47 11.89
C SER A 105 -3.48 0.29 11.39
N ILE A 106 -4.15 -0.70 10.78
CA ILE A 106 -3.49 -1.85 10.15
C ILE A 106 -4.03 -2.07 8.74
N THR A 107 -3.14 -2.18 7.77
CA THR A 107 -3.46 -2.67 6.42
C THR A 107 -3.46 -4.20 6.44
N LEU A 108 -4.50 -4.81 5.88
CA LEU A 108 -4.63 -6.25 5.67
C LEU A 108 -4.61 -6.54 4.18
N GLU A 109 -3.52 -7.14 3.69
CA GLU A 109 -3.38 -7.43 2.27
C GLU A 109 -3.47 -8.92 1.98
N LYS A 110 -4.34 -9.26 1.02
CA LYS A 110 -4.45 -10.60 0.42
C LYS A 110 -4.55 -11.71 1.46
N VAL A 111 -5.49 -11.56 2.37
CA VAL A 111 -5.91 -12.53 3.40
C VAL A 111 -7.35 -12.99 3.13
N PRO A 112 -7.77 -14.16 3.65
CA PRO A 112 -9.17 -14.57 3.57
C PRO A 112 -10.11 -13.51 4.16
N ALA A 113 -11.24 -13.24 3.50
CA ALA A 113 -12.21 -12.23 3.96
C ALA A 113 -12.74 -12.51 5.38
N SER A 114 -12.92 -13.77 5.76
CA SER A 114 -13.31 -14.16 7.12
C SER A 114 -12.25 -13.84 8.16
N LEU A 115 -10.96 -13.96 7.81
CA LEU A 115 -9.85 -13.60 8.70
C LEU A 115 -9.74 -12.08 8.85
N ALA A 116 -9.85 -11.33 7.76
CA ALA A 116 -9.84 -9.88 7.83
C ALA A 116 -10.97 -9.33 8.70
N LYS A 117 -12.18 -9.86 8.54
CA LYS A 117 -13.34 -9.52 9.38
C LYS A 117 -13.06 -9.84 10.86
N GLU A 118 -12.56 -11.05 11.16
CA GLU A 118 -12.22 -11.44 12.54
C GLU A 118 -11.19 -10.50 13.18
N ILE A 119 -10.15 -10.12 12.44
CA ILE A 119 -9.13 -9.17 12.91
C ILE A 119 -9.77 -7.80 13.16
N SER A 120 -10.58 -7.30 12.23
CA SER A 120 -11.26 -5.99 12.36
C SER A 120 -12.20 -5.95 13.58
N GLU A 121 -12.90 -7.05 13.87
CA GLU A 121 -13.79 -7.14 15.04
C GLU A 121 -13.03 -7.20 16.37
N LYS A 122 -11.79 -7.67 16.38
CA LYS A 122 -10.95 -7.78 17.59
C LYS A 122 -10.14 -6.54 17.89
N LEU A 123 -9.85 -5.72 16.89
CA LEU A 123 -9.10 -4.49 17.04
C LEU A 123 -10.01 -3.33 17.46
N THR A 124 -9.42 -2.33 18.13
CA THR A 124 -10.07 -1.05 18.43
C THR A 124 -9.58 0.06 17.50
N ILE A 125 -8.56 -0.21 16.69
CA ILE A 125 -8.03 0.67 15.66
C ILE A 125 -8.56 0.25 14.28
N PRO A 126 -8.73 1.19 13.33
CA PRO A 126 -9.27 0.88 12.01
C PRO A 126 -8.37 -0.03 11.19
N THR A 127 -9.00 -0.88 10.38
CA THR A 127 -8.35 -1.76 9.40
C THR A 127 -8.63 -1.28 7.98
N ILE A 128 -7.60 -1.37 7.12
CA ILE A 128 -7.69 -1.03 5.70
C ILE A 128 -7.41 -2.29 4.88
N GLY A 129 -8.40 -2.75 4.13
CA GLY A 129 -8.29 -3.97 3.33
C GLY A 129 -7.81 -3.71 1.90
N ILE A 130 -6.99 -4.63 1.39
CA ILE A 130 -6.68 -4.77 -0.04
C ILE A 130 -6.62 -6.25 -0.39
N GLY A 131 -7.58 -6.73 -1.18
CA GLY A 131 -7.72 -8.16 -1.43
C GLY A 131 -8.05 -8.97 -0.16
N ALA A 132 -8.75 -8.35 0.80
CA ALA A 132 -9.10 -8.91 2.10
C ALA A 132 -10.62 -9.01 2.34
N GLY A 133 -11.44 -8.84 1.29
CA GLY A 133 -12.90 -8.77 1.41
C GLY A 133 -13.37 -7.42 1.92
N ASN A 134 -14.68 -7.32 2.23
CA ASN A 134 -15.35 -6.09 2.64
C ASN A 134 -15.58 -5.95 4.15
N GLY A 135 -14.94 -6.80 4.95
CA GLY A 135 -15.07 -6.81 6.41
C GLY A 135 -14.12 -5.87 7.16
N CYS A 136 -13.27 -5.10 6.45
CA CYS A 136 -12.42 -4.06 7.02
C CYS A 136 -13.15 -2.71 7.06
N ASP A 137 -12.70 -1.78 7.91
CA ASP A 137 -13.27 -0.45 8.07
C ASP A 137 -13.08 0.43 6.84
N GLY A 138 -12.00 0.22 6.08
CA GLY A 138 -11.72 0.91 4.84
C GLY A 138 -11.08 0.00 3.79
N GLN A 139 -10.92 0.52 2.56
CA GLN A 139 -10.31 -0.20 1.44
C GLN A 139 -9.30 0.69 0.73
N VAL A 140 -8.25 0.08 0.20
CA VAL A 140 -7.28 0.72 -0.67
C VAL A 140 -7.07 -0.09 -1.94
N LEU A 141 -6.80 0.59 -3.05
CA LEU A 141 -6.28 0.01 -4.28
C LEU A 141 -5.12 0.86 -4.79
N VAL A 142 -4.14 0.21 -5.42
CA VAL A 142 -3.08 0.91 -6.14
C VAL A 142 -3.72 1.72 -7.26
N ILE A 143 -3.37 3.00 -7.37
CA ILE A 143 -3.98 3.93 -8.33
C ILE A 143 -3.87 3.45 -9.77
N ASN A 144 -2.75 2.82 -10.14
CA ASN A 144 -2.55 2.27 -11.48
C ASN A 144 -3.53 1.14 -11.77
N ASP A 145 -3.78 0.27 -10.79
CA ASP A 145 -4.76 -0.82 -10.91
C ASP A 145 -6.18 -0.26 -10.99
N LEU A 146 -6.52 0.68 -10.10
CA LEU A 146 -7.85 1.30 -10.03
C LEU A 146 -8.22 2.01 -11.34
N LEU A 147 -7.26 2.73 -11.94
CA LEU A 147 -7.47 3.47 -13.18
C LEU A 147 -7.20 2.66 -14.46
N GLY A 148 -6.74 1.42 -14.32
CA GLY A 148 -6.42 0.57 -15.48
C GLY A 148 -5.31 1.16 -16.34
N LEU A 149 -4.20 1.59 -15.72
CA LEU A 149 -3.02 2.14 -16.42
C LEU A 149 -2.09 1.04 -16.95
N ASP A 150 -2.39 -0.23 -16.65
CA ASP A 150 -1.61 -1.37 -17.09
C ASP A 150 -2.49 -2.38 -17.84
N SER A 151 -1.94 -2.99 -18.91
CA SER A 151 -2.55 -4.07 -19.68
C SER A 151 -2.17 -5.47 -19.19
N GLY A 152 -1.28 -5.57 -18.20
CA GLY A 152 -0.73 -6.82 -17.69
C GLY A 152 -1.70 -7.64 -16.83
N PHE A 153 -1.12 -8.59 -16.11
CA PHE A 153 -1.87 -9.44 -15.19
C PHE A 153 -2.45 -8.62 -14.03
N HIS A 154 -3.75 -8.81 -13.78
CA HIS A 154 -4.43 -8.21 -12.65
C HIS A 154 -4.84 -9.28 -11.63
N PRO A 155 -4.52 -9.07 -10.34
CA PRO A 155 -5.02 -9.94 -9.28
C PRO A 155 -6.55 -9.97 -9.24
N LYS A 156 -7.14 -11.10 -8.84
CA LYS A 156 -8.61 -11.28 -8.77
C LYS A 156 -9.34 -10.18 -7.98
N PHE A 157 -8.70 -9.58 -6.99
CA PHE A 157 -9.31 -8.55 -6.14
C PHE A 157 -9.29 -7.15 -6.77
N VAL A 158 -8.58 -6.95 -7.87
CA VAL A 158 -8.51 -5.66 -8.56
C VAL A 158 -9.74 -5.47 -9.42
N LYS A 159 -10.53 -4.46 -9.09
CA LYS A 159 -11.59 -3.94 -9.94
C LYS A 159 -11.09 -2.66 -10.61
N LYS A 160 -10.99 -2.67 -11.93
CA LYS A 160 -10.71 -1.46 -12.70
C LYS A 160 -11.96 -0.58 -12.77
N TYR A 161 -11.80 0.71 -12.50
CA TYR A 161 -12.87 1.72 -12.60
C TYR A 161 -12.74 2.56 -13.86
N ALA A 162 -11.61 2.46 -14.56
CA ALA A 162 -11.35 3.07 -15.86
C ALA A 162 -10.40 2.17 -16.67
N ASP A 163 -10.23 2.47 -17.96
CA ASP A 163 -9.24 1.86 -18.86
C ASP A 163 -8.37 2.94 -19.50
N LEU A 164 -7.55 3.56 -18.67
CA LEU A 164 -6.66 4.64 -19.14
C LEU A 164 -5.49 4.11 -19.99
N TYR A 165 -5.16 2.82 -19.90
CA TYR A 165 -4.17 2.21 -20.77
C TYR A 165 -4.58 2.30 -22.24
N SER A 166 -5.80 1.85 -22.57
CA SER A 166 -6.30 1.85 -23.96
C SER A 166 -6.43 3.26 -24.50
N VAL A 167 -6.97 4.18 -23.71
CA VAL A 167 -7.11 5.60 -24.09
C VAL A 167 -5.75 6.25 -24.37
N SER A 168 -4.79 6.02 -23.47
CA SER A 168 -3.44 6.59 -23.63
C SER A 168 -2.71 5.99 -24.83
N LYS A 169 -2.83 4.68 -25.03
CA LYS A 169 -2.23 3.99 -26.16
C LYS A 169 -2.77 4.54 -27.49
N GLU A 170 -4.09 4.65 -27.65
CA GLU A 170 -4.72 5.18 -28.85
C GLU A 170 -4.28 6.62 -29.14
N ALA A 171 -4.21 7.46 -28.12
CA ALA A 171 -3.75 8.84 -28.25
C ALA A 171 -2.30 8.91 -28.75
N LEU A 172 -1.40 8.09 -28.16
CA LEU A 172 0.00 8.03 -28.57
C LEU A 172 0.19 7.47 -29.98
N GLU A 173 -0.58 6.45 -30.37
CA GLU A 173 -0.56 5.88 -31.71
C GLU A 173 -1.05 6.88 -32.74
N THR A 174 -2.11 7.63 -32.43
CA THR A 174 -2.65 8.70 -33.28
C THR A 174 -1.63 9.82 -33.47
N TYR A 175 -1.06 10.33 -32.37
CA TYR A 175 0.02 11.33 -32.43
C TYR A 175 1.20 10.86 -33.32
N ASN A 176 1.68 9.65 -33.12
CA ASN A 176 2.79 9.08 -33.89
C ASN A 176 2.44 8.97 -35.39
N ARG A 177 1.19 8.61 -35.75
CA ARG A 177 0.72 8.57 -37.13
C ARG A 177 0.67 9.97 -37.73
N GLU A 178 0.07 10.93 -37.07
CA GLU A 178 -0.07 12.32 -37.54
C GLU A 178 1.28 13.03 -37.73
N VAL A 179 2.25 12.74 -36.87
CA VAL A 179 3.63 13.24 -37.05
C VAL A 179 4.29 12.63 -38.27
N LYS A 180 4.10 11.34 -38.53
CA LYS A 180 4.71 10.64 -39.67
C LYS A 180 4.10 11.03 -41.00
N ASP A 181 2.80 11.25 -41.05
CA ASP A 181 2.08 11.69 -42.25
C ASP A 181 2.07 13.23 -42.42
N ARG A 182 2.69 13.96 -41.48
CA ARG A 182 2.81 15.43 -41.47
C ARG A 182 1.48 16.16 -41.34
N SER A 183 0.43 15.55 -40.81
CA SER A 183 -0.83 16.21 -40.49
C SER A 183 -0.76 16.97 -39.16
N PHE A 184 0.19 16.64 -38.28
CA PHE A 184 0.53 17.40 -37.08
C PHE A 184 1.98 17.95 -37.19
N PRO A 185 2.25 19.24 -36.82
CA PRO A 185 1.26 20.24 -36.40
C PRO A 185 0.50 20.83 -37.59
N SER A 186 -0.80 21.05 -37.45
CA SER A 186 -1.59 21.86 -38.36
C SER A 186 -1.32 23.36 -38.18
N LYS A 187 -1.93 24.22 -39.00
CA LYS A 187 -1.81 25.69 -38.84
C LYS A 187 -2.29 26.18 -37.48
N ASP A 188 -3.27 25.49 -36.88
CA ASP A 188 -3.81 25.87 -35.57
C ASP A 188 -2.82 25.59 -34.41
N TYR A 189 -1.82 24.76 -34.67
CA TYR A 189 -0.77 24.38 -33.70
C TYR A 189 0.62 24.87 -34.13
N SER A 190 0.70 25.90 -35.02
CA SER A 190 1.95 26.46 -35.51
C SER A 190 2.03 27.95 -35.25
N TYR A 191 3.21 28.47 -34.99
CA TYR A 191 3.47 29.91 -34.91
C TYR A 191 3.97 30.40 -36.26
N GLU A 192 3.54 31.61 -36.67
CA GLU A 192 4.02 32.32 -37.88
C GLU A 192 5.27 33.12 -37.57
#